data_a8461e9f98a78d41deb7ae85f45def94
#
_entry.id   a8461e9f98a78d41deb7ae85f45def94
#
_cell.length_a   1.000
_cell.length_b   1.000
_cell.length_c   1.000
_cell.angle_alpha   90.00
_cell.angle_beta   90.00
_cell.angle_gamma   90.00
#
_symmetry.space_group_name_H-M   'P 1'
#
loop_
_entity.id
_entity.type
_entity.pdbx_description
1 polymer ?
#
loop_
_entity_poly.entity_id
_entity_poly.type
_entity_poly.pdbx_seq_one_letter_code
_entity_poly.pdbx_strand_id
1 'polypeptide(L)'
;VNDKLVSQMSVEDAPRFEYRGMQTDVARHFRSTETMKKLVDQMSAMKLNVLHLGLTNDEGWRLEIPGLPELTDVGSQRCHDLSETQCLMPQLGSGPTSDNQGSGFYSKADYIDLVRYAKARGVTVIPEINMPAHARAAVVSMEARYKRLLAEGKEAEANQFRLTDPDDTSNVTSVQFYDKMSFINPCQPGAATFVAKVMDEVAQMHQAAGQPL
;
A
#
# COMPACT_ATOMS: atom_id res chain seq x y z
N VAL A 1 15.90 1.31 -32.79
CA VAL A 1 16.83 0.47 -32.04
C VAL A 1 18.21 0.79 -32.54
N ASN A 2 19.03 1.46 -31.72
CA ASN A 2 20.45 1.64 -32.08
C ASN A 2 21.14 0.30 -31.78
N ASP A 3 21.46 -0.44 -32.82
CA ASP A 3 22.35 -1.61 -32.76
C ASP A 3 23.72 -1.13 -32.34
N LYS A 4 24.01 -1.09 -31.06
CA LYS A 4 25.34 -0.88 -30.55
C LYS A 4 26.13 -2.17 -30.80
N LEU A 5 27.06 -2.11 -31.73
CA LEU A 5 28.05 -3.16 -31.92
C LEU A 5 28.88 -3.29 -30.64
N VAL A 6 28.82 -4.43 -30.01
CA VAL A 6 29.65 -4.75 -28.85
C VAL A 6 30.78 -5.63 -29.35
N SER A 7 32.01 -5.26 -29.04
CA SER A 7 33.19 -6.10 -29.37
C SER A 7 33.06 -7.47 -28.68
N GLN A 8 33.54 -8.52 -29.34
CA GLN A 8 33.61 -9.84 -28.72
C GLN A 8 34.47 -9.75 -27.47
N MET A 9 33.85 -10.15 -26.34
CA MET A 9 34.50 -10.14 -25.05
C MET A 9 34.09 -11.40 -24.24
N SER A 10 34.94 -11.81 -23.33
CA SER A 10 34.61 -12.81 -22.31
C SER A 10 34.45 -12.08 -20.98
N VAL A 11 33.32 -12.27 -20.32
CA VAL A 11 33.03 -11.68 -19.02
C VAL A 11 32.70 -12.80 -18.05
N GLU A 12 33.43 -12.86 -16.92
CA GLU A 12 33.14 -13.73 -15.79
C GLU A 12 32.84 -12.84 -14.60
N ASP A 13 31.57 -12.79 -14.21
CA ASP A 13 31.07 -11.93 -13.13
C ASP A 13 29.93 -12.63 -12.39
N ALA A 14 29.89 -12.46 -11.06
CA ALA A 14 28.82 -12.95 -10.22
C ALA A 14 28.56 -11.96 -9.06
N PRO A 15 27.33 -11.75 -8.64
CA PRO A 15 27.04 -10.89 -7.51
C PRO A 15 27.60 -11.52 -6.21
N ARG A 16 28.21 -10.67 -5.37
CA ARG A 16 28.72 -11.09 -4.05
C ARG A 16 27.59 -11.43 -3.06
N PHE A 17 26.45 -10.76 -3.19
CA PHE A 17 25.27 -10.95 -2.35
C PHE A 17 24.07 -11.32 -3.21
N GLU A 18 23.32 -12.31 -2.78
CA GLU A 18 22.09 -12.73 -3.48
C GLU A 18 20.99 -11.67 -3.33
N TYR A 19 20.80 -11.14 -2.12
CA TYR A 19 19.83 -10.07 -1.84
C TYR A 19 20.51 -8.70 -1.97
N ARG A 20 20.06 -7.90 -2.92
CA ARG A 20 20.53 -6.54 -3.17
C ARG A 20 19.30 -5.64 -3.31
N GLY A 21 18.68 -5.36 -2.15
CA GLY A 21 17.39 -4.70 -2.06
C GLY A 21 17.45 -3.20 -1.83
N MET A 22 16.37 -2.55 -2.20
CA MET A 22 16.05 -1.18 -1.83
C MET A 22 14.63 -1.13 -1.29
N GLN A 23 14.41 -0.42 -0.19
CA GLN A 23 13.09 -0.15 0.36
C GLN A 23 12.61 1.22 -0.09
N THR A 24 11.33 1.32 -0.43
CA THR A 24 10.65 2.58 -0.72
C THR A 24 9.30 2.61 -0.02
N ASP A 25 9.08 3.65 0.78
CA ASP A 25 7.82 3.88 1.48
C ASP A 25 6.97 4.87 0.69
N VAL A 26 5.96 4.37 0.00
CA VAL A 26 5.00 5.20 -0.74
C VAL A 26 3.75 5.53 0.08
N ALA A 27 3.61 4.90 1.25
CA ALA A 27 2.50 5.17 2.15
C ALA A 27 2.63 6.56 2.79
N ARG A 28 3.84 6.92 3.31
CA ARG A 28 4.10 8.24 3.88
C ARG A 28 4.11 9.33 2.82
N HIS A 29 4.54 9.02 1.61
CA HIS A 29 4.51 9.98 0.51
C HIS A 29 4.32 9.27 -0.82
N PHE A 30 3.17 9.48 -1.46
CA PHE A 30 2.82 8.79 -2.71
C PHE A 30 3.83 9.12 -3.84
N ARG A 31 4.17 8.13 -4.62
CA ARG A 31 4.97 8.24 -5.85
C ARG A 31 4.25 7.56 -6.99
N SER A 32 4.14 8.25 -8.11
CA SER A 32 3.44 7.72 -9.29
C SER A 32 4.12 6.45 -9.84
N THR A 33 3.35 5.65 -10.56
CA THR A 33 3.84 4.45 -11.26
C THR A 33 5.03 4.79 -12.17
N GLU A 34 5.00 5.95 -12.84
CA GLU A 34 6.10 6.42 -13.68
C GLU A 34 7.39 6.63 -12.88
N THR A 35 7.29 7.27 -11.71
CA THR A 35 8.43 7.47 -10.81
C THR A 35 8.99 6.13 -10.32
N MET A 36 8.11 5.19 -9.96
CA MET A 36 8.53 3.86 -9.52
C MET A 36 9.21 3.07 -10.65
N LYS A 37 8.74 3.18 -11.88
CA LYS A 37 9.41 2.56 -13.04
C LYS A 37 10.81 3.14 -13.28
N LYS A 38 10.97 4.45 -13.15
CA LYS A 38 12.31 5.09 -13.22
C LYS A 38 13.24 4.57 -12.12
N LEU A 39 12.73 4.37 -10.91
CA LEU A 39 13.48 3.77 -9.81
C LEU A 39 13.92 2.35 -10.16
N VAL A 40 13.02 1.52 -10.67
CA VAL A 40 13.31 0.14 -11.11
C VAL A 40 14.37 0.12 -12.21
N ASP A 41 14.35 1.06 -13.16
CA ASP A 41 15.39 1.20 -14.18
C ASP A 41 16.77 1.46 -13.55
N GLN A 42 16.83 2.36 -12.58
CA GLN A 42 18.08 2.65 -11.86
C GLN A 42 18.55 1.46 -11.01
N MET A 43 17.64 0.77 -10.35
CA MET A 43 17.94 -0.44 -9.60
C MET A 43 18.55 -1.51 -10.50
N SER A 44 17.92 -1.77 -11.64
CA SER A 44 18.43 -2.74 -12.64
C SER A 44 19.81 -2.36 -13.16
N ALA A 45 20.03 -1.08 -13.50
CA ALA A 45 21.33 -0.58 -13.94
C ALA A 45 22.44 -0.76 -12.88
N MET A 46 22.07 -0.68 -11.59
CA MET A 46 22.98 -0.89 -10.45
C MET A 46 23.05 -2.36 -10.00
N LYS A 47 22.45 -3.29 -10.73
CA LYS A 47 22.34 -4.72 -10.35
C LYS A 47 21.63 -4.98 -9.02
N LEU A 48 20.76 -4.08 -8.57
CA LEU A 48 19.82 -4.34 -7.47
C LEU A 48 18.69 -5.23 -7.97
N ASN A 49 18.24 -6.18 -7.15
CA ASN A 49 17.30 -7.21 -7.58
C ASN A 49 16.04 -7.34 -6.71
N VAL A 50 15.90 -6.54 -5.66
CA VAL A 50 14.72 -6.57 -4.79
C VAL A 50 14.23 -5.15 -4.50
N LEU A 51 12.99 -4.87 -4.82
CA LEU A 51 12.26 -3.67 -4.39
C LEU A 51 11.30 -4.04 -3.27
N HIS A 52 11.62 -3.64 -2.04
CA HIS A 52 10.72 -3.72 -0.90
C HIS A 52 9.83 -2.48 -0.91
N LEU A 53 8.54 -2.66 -1.20
CA LEU A 53 7.60 -1.57 -1.46
C LEU A 53 6.60 -1.45 -0.32
N GLY A 54 6.75 -0.44 0.53
CA GLY A 54 5.84 -0.09 1.61
C GLY A 54 4.57 0.56 1.07
N LEU A 55 3.50 -0.23 0.92
CA LEU A 55 2.24 0.20 0.30
C LEU A 55 1.24 0.80 1.27
N THR A 56 1.34 0.46 2.57
CA THR A 56 0.36 0.90 3.56
C THR A 56 1.01 1.29 4.88
N ASN A 57 0.44 2.31 5.54
CA ASN A 57 0.84 2.75 6.85
C ASN A 57 -0.27 3.62 7.47
N ASP A 58 0.00 4.29 8.60
CA ASP A 58 -0.94 5.24 9.21
C ASP A 58 -1.29 6.38 8.24
N GLU A 59 -0.32 6.82 7.45
CA GLU A 59 -0.42 8.00 6.60
C GLU A 59 -0.98 7.72 5.21
N GLY A 60 -1.23 6.47 4.85
CA GLY A 60 -1.82 6.17 3.55
C GLY A 60 -1.95 4.70 3.23
N TRP A 61 -2.97 4.40 2.45
CA TRP A 61 -3.20 3.12 1.77
C TRP A 61 -3.04 3.30 0.26
N ARG A 62 -2.09 2.63 -0.36
CA ARG A 62 -1.67 2.94 -1.74
C ARG A 62 -2.02 1.87 -2.78
N LEU A 63 -2.87 0.92 -2.44
CA LEU A 63 -3.22 -0.18 -3.34
C LEU A 63 -4.74 -0.38 -3.42
N GLU A 64 -5.31 -0.37 -4.62
CA GLU A 64 -6.69 -0.74 -4.84
C GLU A 64 -6.93 -2.19 -4.46
N ILE A 65 -7.94 -2.43 -3.59
CA ILE A 65 -8.42 -3.76 -3.23
C ILE A 65 -9.87 -3.90 -3.73
N PRO A 66 -10.13 -4.75 -4.73
CA PRO A 66 -11.48 -4.95 -5.25
C PRO A 66 -12.49 -5.31 -4.17
N GLY A 67 -13.61 -4.57 -4.13
CA GLY A 67 -14.66 -4.72 -3.13
C GLY A 67 -14.47 -3.92 -1.84
N LEU A 68 -13.35 -3.22 -1.69
CA LEU A 68 -13.07 -2.32 -0.57
C LEU A 68 -12.65 -0.93 -1.08
N PRO A 69 -13.55 -0.21 -1.78
CA PRO A 69 -13.19 1.07 -2.40
C PRO A 69 -12.78 2.14 -1.39
N GLU A 70 -13.28 2.06 -0.15
CA GLU A 70 -12.96 3.03 0.89
C GLU A 70 -11.47 3.07 1.24
N LEU A 71 -10.73 1.98 0.99
CA LEU A 71 -9.27 1.96 1.16
C LEU A 71 -8.56 2.97 0.26
N THR A 72 -9.11 3.24 -0.92
CA THR A 72 -8.57 4.24 -1.84
C THR A 72 -9.34 5.56 -1.82
N ASP A 73 -10.65 5.53 -1.61
CA ASP A 73 -11.47 6.75 -1.59
C ASP A 73 -11.21 7.62 -0.35
N VAL A 74 -10.86 6.99 0.77
CA VAL A 74 -10.53 7.64 2.04
C VAL A 74 -9.06 7.43 2.40
N GLY A 75 -8.62 6.19 2.46
CA GLY A 75 -7.30 5.81 2.97
C GLY A 75 -6.13 6.25 2.09
N SER A 76 -6.36 6.56 0.82
CA SER A 76 -5.32 7.10 -0.06
C SER A 76 -5.30 8.63 -0.13
N GLN A 77 -6.28 9.29 0.47
CA GLN A 77 -6.49 10.72 0.37
C GLN A 77 -6.05 11.43 1.65
N ARG A 78 -5.51 12.62 1.53
CA ARG A 78 -5.14 13.51 2.64
C ARG A 78 -5.72 14.89 2.42
N CYS A 79 -6.36 15.46 3.44
CA CYS A 79 -6.88 16.80 3.40
C CYS A 79 -7.09 17.36 4.81
N HIS A 80 -7.61 18.59 4.92
CA HIS A 80 -7.89 19.22 6.22
C HIS A 80 -9.27 18.79 6.75
N ASP A 81 -9.48 17.49 6.94
CA ASP A 81 -10.65 16.91 7.59
C ASP A 81 -10.24 16.21 8.89
N LEU A 82 -10.48 16.86 10.03
CA LEU A 82 -10.17 16.30 11.34
C LEU A 82 -11.08 15.13 11.73
N SER A 83 -12.23 14.99 11.07
CA SER A 83 -13.13 13.85 11.29
C SER A 83 -12.70 12.58 10.56
N GLU A 84 -11.77 12.70 9.62
CA GLU A 84 -11.27 11.62 8.77
C GLU A 84 -12.38 10.79 8.10
N THR A 85 -13.47 11.46 7.70
CA THR A 85 -14.59 10.79 7.02
C THR A 85 -14.40 10.73 5.51
N GLN A 86 -13.62 11.66 4.94
CA GLN A 86 -13.39 11.78 3.50
C GLN A 86 -11.92 11.59 3.12
N CYS A 87 -11.02 11.80 4.06
CA CYS A 87 -9.58 11.68 3.85
C CYS A 87 -8.90 11.50 5.21
N LEU A 88 -7.65 11.09 5.20
CA LEU A 88 -6.80 11.04 6.40
C LEU A 88 -6.36 12.45 6.81
N MET A 89 -5.96 12.59 8.07
CA MET A 89 -5.38 13.85 8.59
C MET A 89 -4.22 14.34 7.72
N PRO A 90 -4.04 15.66 7.62
CA PRO A 90 -2.96 16.24 6.84
C PRO A 90 -1.59 15.87 7.43
N GLN A 91 -0.65 15.58 6.53
CA GLN A 91 0.75 15.28 6.81
C GLN A 91 1.64 16.14 5.92
N LEU A 92 2.96 16.02 6.05
CA LEU A 92 3.90 16.71 5.16
C LEU A 92 3.57 16.45 3.69
N GLY A 93 3.47 17.51 2.91
CA GLY A 93 3.10 17.47 1.49
C GLY A 93 1.60 17.42 1.22
N SER A 94 0.76 17.45 2.27
CA SER A 94 -0.70 17.56 2.12
C SER A 94 -1.14 19.00 1.90
N GLY A 95 -2.30 19.17 1.25
CA GLY A 95 -3.00 20.43 1.09
C GLY A 95 -4.36 20.43 1.79
N PRO A 96 -5.12 21.52 1.70
CA PRO A 96 -6.45 21.62 2.30
C PRO A 96 -7.49 20.70 1.65
N THR A 97 -7.28 20.34 0.40
CA THR A 97 -8.10 19.39 -0.36
C THR A 97 -7.29 18.13 -0.67
N SER A 98 -7.93 17.09 -1.18
CA SER A 98 -7.27 15.84 -1.60
C SER A 98 -6.39 15.97 -2.85
N ASP A 99 -6.49 17.07 -3.58
CA ASP A 99 -5.60 17.36 -4.71
C ASP A 99 -4.25 17.86 -4.21
N ASN A 100 -3.38 16.93 -3.84
CA ASN A 100 -2.05 17.20 -3.33
C ASN A 100 -1.11 16.00 -3.53
N GLN A 101 0.20 16.21 -3.34
CA GLN A 101 1.22 15.17 -3.55
C GLN A 101 1.21 14.06 -2.49
N GLY A 102 0.53 14.25 -1.37
CA GLY A 102 0.38 13.23 -0.33
C GLY A 102 -0.73 12.23 -0.63
N SER A 103 -1.61 12.52 -1.60
CA SER A 103 -2.73 11.70 -2.01
C SER A 103 -2.39 10.87 -3.25
N GLY A 104 -2.98 9.68 -3.37
CA GLY A 104 -2.85 8.81 -4.54
C GLY A 104 -2.71 7.35 -4.19
N PHE A 105 -2.92 6.50 -5.17
CA PHE A 105 -2.83 5.05 -5.06
C PHE A 105 -2.51 4.42 -6.42
N TYR A 106 -2.14 3.16 -6.40
CA TYR A 106 -2.01 2.30 -7.58
C TYR A 106 -3.32 1.55 -7.78
N SER A 107 -3.93 1.66 -8.96
CA SER A 107 -4.99 0.74 -9.34
C SER A 107 -4.45 -0.69 -9.40
N LYS A 108 -5.34 -1.68 -9.34
CA LYS A 108 -4.96 -3.08 -9.54
C LYS A 108 -4.15 -3.27 -10.83
N ALA A 109 -4.55 -2.59 -11.90
CA ALA A 109 -3.87 -2.64 -13.18
C ALA A 109 -2.48 -2.00 -13.14
N ASP A 110 -2.35 -0.83 -12.51
CA ASP A 110 -1.07 -0.11 -12.36
C ASP A 110 -0.07 -0.94 -11.53
N TYR A 111 -0.54 -1.56 -10.46
CA TYR A 111 0.31 -2.39 -9.62
C TYR A 111 0.81 -3.64 -10.36
N ILE A 112 -0.09 -4.36 -11.04
CA ILE A 112 0.28 -5.52 -11.87
C ILE A 112 1.30 -5.12 -12.94
N ASP A 113 1.11 -3.97 -13.58
CA ASP A 113 2.02 -3.47 -14.61
C ASP A 113 3.39 -3.10 -14.01
N LEU A 114 3.42 -2.47 -12.84
CA LEU A 114 4.67 -2.18 -12.13
C LEU A 114 5.45 -3.45 -11.78
N VAL A 115 4.77 -4.48 -11.26
CA VAL A 115 5.41 -5.77 -10.91
C VAL A 115 5.94 -6.46 -12.16
N ARG A 116 5.20 -6.47 -13.27
CA ARG A 116 5.66 -6.98 -14.58
C ARG A 116 6.88 -6.22 -15.08
N TYR A 117 6.85 -4.90 -14.97
CA TYR A 117 7.93 -4.03 -15.38
C TYR A 117 9.22 -4.32 -14.60
N ALA A 118 9.09 -4.49 -13.29
CA ALA A 118 10.19 -4.85 -12.40
C ALA A 118 10.75 -6.24 -12.75
N LYS A 119 9.88 -7.24 -12.90
CA LYS A 119 10.27 -8.60 -13.29
C LYS A 119 11.08 -8.62 -14.59
N ALA A 120 10.65 -7.89 -15.61
CA ALA A 120 11.33 -7.81 -16.89
C ALA A 120 12.76 -7.20 -16.79
N ARG A 121 13.08 -6.58 -15.64
CA ARG A 121 14.38 -5.96 -15.33
C ARG A 121 15.17 -6.73 -14.28
N GLY A 122 14.73 -7.94 -13.93
CA GLY A 122 15.38 -8.76 -12.92
C GLY A 122 15.17 -8.26 -11.48
N VAL A 123 14.12 -7.46 -11.25
CA VAL A 123 13.77 -6.94 -9.92
C VAL A 123 12.53 -7.64 -9.41
N THR A 124 12.65 -8.25 -8.23
CA THR A 124 11.53 -8.83 -7.47
C THR A 124 10.89 -7.74 -6.62
N VAL A 125 9.57 -7.61 -6.67
CA VAL A 125 8.81 -6.71 -5.80
C VAL A 125 8.32 -7.48 -4.58
N ILE A 126 8.63 -6.99 -3.38
CA ILE A 126 8.10 -7.48 -2.11
C ILE A 126 7.13 -6.42 -1.57
N PRO A 127 5.82 -6.67 -1.59
CA PRO A 127 4.85 -5.75 -1.03
C PRO A 127 4.89 -5.78 0.49
N GLU A 128 4.88 -4.61 1.13
CA GLU A 128 4.70 -4.47 2.57
C GLU A 128 3.32 -3.90 2.85
N ILE A 129 2.56 -4.62 3.66
CA ILE A 129 1.23 -4.22 4.17
C ILE A 129 1.31 -4.23 5.69
N ASN A 130 1.33 -3.05 6.31
CA ASN A 130 1.49 -2.94 7.76
C ASN A 130 0.23 -3.36 8.51
N MET A 131 0.37 -4.35 9.38
CA MET A 131 -0.66 -4.91 10.26
C MET A 131 0.00 -5.60 11.47
N PRO A 132 -0.62 -5.61 12.66
CA PRO A 132 -1.85 -4.92 13.06
C PRO A 132 -1.63 -3.45 13.39
N ALA A 133 -0.40 -3.00 13.63
CA ALA A 133 -0.04 -1.62 13.91
C ALA A 133 0.31 -0.83 12.64
N HIS A 134 0.43 0.49 12.76
CA HIS A 134 0.61 1.40 11.62
C HIS A 134 -0.46 1.23 10.55
N ALA A 135 -1.70 1.01 10.97
CA ALA A 135 -2.81 0.62 10.10
C ALA A 135 -3.93 1.67 10.06
N ARG A 136 -3.68 2.92 10.48
CA ARG A 136 -4.71 3.97 10.54
C ARG A 136 -5.45 4.13 9.23
N ALA A 137 -4.75 4.15 8.09
CA ALA A 137 -5.38 4.28 6.79
C ALA A 137 -6.42 3.16 6.54
N ALA A 138 -6.11 1.92 6.92
CA ALA A 138 -7.05 0.80 6.81
C ALA A 138 -8.21 0.94 7.79
N VAL A 139 -7.92 1.25 9.06
CA VAL A 139 -8.92 1.34 10.13
C VAL A 139 -9.93 2.46 9.83
N VAL A 140 -9.45 3.66 9.50
CA VAL A 140 -10.31 4.81 9.14
C VAL A 140 -11.17 4.49 7.91
N SER A 141 -10.60 3.86 6.89
CA SER A 141 -11.33 3.44 5.69
C SER A 141 -12.45 2.45 6.02
N MET A 142 -12.17 1.46 6.85
CA MET A 142 -13.18 0.47 7.23
C MET A 142 -14.24 1.04 8.17
N GLU A 143 -13.93 2.03 8.99
CA GLU A 143 -14.92 2.78 9.77
C GLU A 143 -15.81 3.65 8.86
N ALA A 144 -15.25 4.26 7.83
CA ALA A 144 -16.05 4.98 6.81
C ALA A 144 -17.03 4.02 6.10
N ARG A 145 -16.53 2.82 5.70
CA ARG A 145 -17.36 1.74 5.16
C ARG A 145 -18.46 1.32 6.12
N TYR A 146 -18.12 1.06 7.38
CA TYR A 146 -19.07 0.68 8.41
C TYR A 146 -20.21 1.69 8.55
N LYS A 147 -19.88 2.96 8.71
CA LYS A 147 -20.86 4.04 8.83
C LYS A 147 -21.77 4.16 7.61
N ARG A 148 -21.21 4.07 6.40
CA ARG A 148 -21.97 4.13 5.15
C ARG A 148 -22.96 2.96 5.04
N LEU A 149 -22.51 1.74 5.21
CA LEU A 149 -23.35 0.54 5.08
C LEU A 149 -24.41 0.48 6.17
N LEU A 150 -24.10 0.95 7.38
CA LEU A 150 -25.07 1.04 8.46
C LEU A 150 -26.18 2.06 8.12
N ALA A 151 -25.84 3.19 7.55
CA ALA A 151 -26.82 4.17 7.08
C ALA A 151 -27.71 3.63 5.92
N GLU A 152 -27.20 2.68 5.15
CA GLU A 152 -27.95 1.96 4.11
C GLU A 152 -28.80 0.79 4.68
N GLY A 153 -28.78 0.55 5.98
CA GLY A 153 -29.49 -0.56 6.63
C GLY A 153 -28.84 -1.94 6.44
N LYS A 154 -27.57 -1.99 6.01
CA LYS A 154 -26.81 -3.23 5.71
C LYS A 154 -25.88 -3.61 6.85
N GLU A 155 -26.44 -3.86 8.02
CA GLU A 155 -25.66 -4.07 9.25
C GLU A 155 -24.71 -5.28 9.17
N ALA A 156 -25.14 -6.39 8.57
CA ALA A 156 -24.28 -7.56 8.40
C ALA A 156 -23.05 -7.29 7.53
N GLU A 157 -23.24 -6.58 6.41
CA GLU A 157 -22.15 -6.17 5.53
C GLU A 157 -21.25 -5.12 6.20
N ALA A 158 -21.83 -4.22 7.01
CA ALA A 158 -21.08 -3.19 7.74
C ALA A 158 -20.09 -3.84 8.72
N ASN A 159 -20.50 -4.88 9.43
CA ASN A 159 -19.65 -5.56 10.41
C ASN A 159 -18.61 -6.52 9.78
N GLN A 160 -18.75 -6.88 8.50
CA GLN A 160 -17.91 -7.88 7.84
C GLN A 160 -16.41 -7.55 7.89
N PHE A 161 -16.07 -6.27 7.76
CA PHE A 161 -14.68 -5.78 7.74
C PHE A 161 -14.42 -4.76 8.87
N ARG A 162 -15.16 -4.82 9.94
CA ARG A 162 -14.94 -3.92 11.08
C ARG A 162 -13.64 -4.28 11.79
N LEU A 163 -12.77 -3.28 11.98
CA LEU A 163 -11.41 -3.46 12.51
C LEU A 163 -11.25 -2.96 13.94
N THR A 164 -12.24 -2.20 14.46
CA THR A 164 -12.22 -1.60 15.80
C THR A 164 -13.25 -2.25 16.71
N ASP A 165 -12.98 -2.16 18.00
CA ASP A 165 -13.94 -2.54 19.04
C ASP A 165 -14.74 -1.29 19.46
N PRO A 166 -16.08 -1.31 19.40
CA PRO A 166 -16.89 -0.18 19.85
C PRO A 166 -16.71 0.11 21.35
N ASP A 167 -16.39 -0.91 22.13
CA ASP A 167 -16.21 -0.79 23.57
C ASP A 167 -14.78 -0.41 23.97
N ASP A 168 -13.87 -0.27 23.02
CA ASP A 168 -12.52 0.19 23.29
C ASP A 168 -12.50 1.67 23.66
N THR A 169 -12.30 1.92 24.94
CA THR A 169 -12.17 3.26 25.54
C THR A 169 -10.71 3.70 25.71
N SER A 170 -9.75 2.94 25.18
CA SER A 170 -8.33 3.28 25.28
C SER A 170 -8.04 4.63 24.64
N ASN A 171 -7.14 5.37 25.28
CA ASN A 171 -6.72 6.70 24.83
C ASN A 171 -5.20 6.82 24.88
N VAL A 172 -4.51 5.81 24.36
CA VAL A 172 -3.07 5.80 24.31
C VAL A 172 -2.62 6.45 23.00
N THR A 173 -1.87 7.53 23.13
CA THR A 173 -1.16 8.18 22.02
C THR A 173 0.33 8.10 22.25
N SER A 174 1.11 8.01 21.20
CA SER A 174 2.57 8.03 21.26
C SER A 174 3.15 8.74 20.04
N VAL A 175 4.44 8.97 20.07
CA VAL A 175 5.15 9.51 18.89
C VAL A 175 5.23 8.53 17.73
N GLN A 176 4.94 7.26 17.97
CA GLN A 176 4.97 6.20 16.97
C GLN A 176 3.56 5.91 16.40
N PHE A 177 2.52 6.18 17.19
CA PHE A 177 1.13 5.90 16.83
C PHE A 177 0.28 7.10 17.17
N TYR A 178 -0.64 7.47 16.30
CA TYR A 178 -1.49 8.63 16.51
C TYR A 178 -2.47 8.40 17.68
N ASP A 179 -3.17 7.28 17.65
CA ASP A 179 -4.14 6.84 18.68
C ASP A 179 -4.56 5.37 18.43
N LYS A 180 -5.62 4.91 19.08
CA LYS A 180 -6.16 3.57 18.90
C LYS A 180 -6.57 3.23 17.47
N MET A 181 -6.87 4.23 16.63
CA MET A 181 -7.20 4.03 15.22
C MET A 181 -5.98 3.61 14.38
N SER A 182 -4.77 3.65 14.93
CA SER A 182 -3.57 3.11 14.27
C SER A 182 -3.43 1.59 14.39
N PHE A 183 -4.38 0.92 15.02
CA PHE A 183 -4.32 -0.52 15.30
C PHE A 183 -5.56 -1.25 14.80
N ILE A 184 -5.34 -2.34 14.07
CA ILE A 184 -6.37 -3.36 13.82
C ILE A 184 -6.50 -4.20 15.09
N ASN A 185 -7.72 -4.30 15.63
CA ASN A 185 -7.97 -5.18 16.78
C ASN A 185 -8.06 -6.64 16.30
N PRO A 186 -7.08 -7.50 16.60
CA PRO A 186 -7.04 -8.87 16.08
C PRO A 186 -8.13 -9.76 16.68
N CYS A 187 -8.79 -9.33 17.75
CA CYS A 187 -9.90 -10.06 18.35
C CYS A 187 -11.24 -9.80 17.65
N GLN A 188 -11.30 -8.80 16.74
CA GLN A 188 -12.50 -8.56 15.95
C GLN A 188 -12.61 -9.58 14.82
N PRO A 189 -13.78 -10.22 14.61
CA PRO A 189 -13.97 -11.17 13.51
C PRO A 189 -13.69 -10.56 12.13
N GLY A 190 -14.00 -9.27 11.95
CA GLY A 190 -13.74 -8.52 10.73
C GLY A 190 -12.25 -8.39 10.39
N ALA A 191 -11.37 -8.41 11.40
CA ALA A 191 -9.93 -8.31 11.19
C ALA A 191 -9.38 -9.49 10.39
N ALA A 192 -9.75 -10.72 10.75
CA ALA A 192 -9.32 -11.91 10.03
C ALA A 192 -9.85 -11.92 8.58
N THR A 193 -11.12 -11.51 8.40
CA THR A 193 -11.73 -11.39 7.08
C THR A 193 -11.03 -10.34 6.22
N PHE A 194 -10.69 -9.20 6.82
CA PHE A 194 -9.96 -8.12 6.14
C PHE A 194 -8.57 -8.58 5.69
N VAL A 195 -7.80 -9.15 6.61
CA VAL A 195 -6.44 -9.65 6.31
C VAL A 195 -6.47 -10.68 5.20
N ALA A 196 -7.36 -11.68 5.29
CA ALA A 196 -7.51 -12.71 4.27
C ALA A 196 -7.84 -12.10 2.90
N LYS A 197 -8.80 -11.17 2.84
CA LYS A 197 -9.19 -10.49 1.59
C LYS A 197 -8.04 -9.72 0.98
N VAL A 198 -7.31 -8.93 1.76
CA VAL A 198 -6.18 -8.13 1.27
C VAL A 198 -5.06 -9.02 0.76
N MET A 199 -4.67 -10.03 1.53
CA MET A 199 -3.57 -10.94 1.14
C MET A 199 -3.90 -11.75 -0.09
N ASP A 200 -5.16 -12.22 -0.24
CA ASP A 200 -5.62 -12.95 -1.42
C ASP A 200 -5.55 -12.07 -2.68
N GLU A 201 -6.05 -10.84 -2.61
CA GLU A 201 -5.99 -9.91 -3.76
C GLU A 201 -4.55 -9.56 -4.16
N VAL A 202 -3.68 -9.33 -3.19
CA VAL A 202 -2.25 -9.06 -3.46
C VAL A 202 -1.60 -10.27 -4.10
N ALA A 203 -1.84 -11.48 -3.60
CA ALA A 203 -1.32 -12.71 -4.18
C ALA A 203 -1.82 -12.92 -5.62
N GLN A 204 -3.11 -12.66 -5.89
CA GLN A 204 -3.67 -12.73 -7.24
C GLN A 204 -3.01 -11.71 -8.19
N MET A 205 -2.75 -10.47 -7.72
CA MET A 205 -2.05 -9.46 -8.52
C MET A 205 -0.63 -9.92 -8.88
N HIS A 206 0.10 -10.47 -7.92
CA HIS A 206 1.44 -11.02 -8.15
C HIS A 206 1.44 -12.21 -9.10
N GLN A 207 0.47 -13.12 -8.95
CA GLN A 207 0.29 -14.23 -9.88
C GLN A 207 -0.01 -13.73 -11.30
N ALA A 208 -0.91 -12.75 -11.44
CA ALA A 208 -1.24 -12.13 -12.73
C ALA A 208 -0.04 -11.41 -13.36
N ALA A 209 0.85 -10.86 -12.54
CA ALA A 209 2.10 -10.26 -12.99
C ALA A 209 3.18 -11.29 -13.36
N GLY A 210 2.96 -12.57 -13.03
CA GLY A 210 3.92 -13.65 -13.24
C GLY A 210 5.09 -13.63 -12.25
N GLN A 211 4.92 -13.00 -11.09
CA GLN A 211 5.87 -12.96 -9.99
C GLN A 211 5.12 -13.36 -8.71
N PRO A 212 4.74 -14.65 -8.54
CA PRO A 212 3.99 -15.11 -7.37
C PRO A 212 4.80 -14.89 -6.08
N LEU A 213 4.05 -14.60 -4.99
CA LEU A 213 4.60 -14.44 -3.63
C LEU A 213 4.94 -15.78 -3.01
#